data_bf5ad014d076b679072ab6c4d993a6d4
#
_entry.id   bf5ad014d076b679072ab6c4d993a6d4
#
_cell.length_a   1.000
_cell.length_b   1.000
_cell.length_c   1.000
_cell.angle_alpha   90.00
_cell.angle_beta   90.00
_cell.angle_gamma   90.00
#
_symmetry.space_group_name_H-M   'P 1'
#
loop_
_entity.id
_entity.type
_entity.pdbx_description
1 polymer ?
#
loop_
_entity_poly.entity_id
_entity_poly.type
_entity_poly.pdbx_seq_one_letter_code
_entity_poly.pdbx_strand_id
1 'polypeptide(L)'
;MTTSSSKQIDPAFLKSIEGKQSLSKIWVGSLIILLVLGLVALVYQIVKGHEVTGMRDNVVWGVYIINFIFFVGLSYSGAFISGILHFFETPWKNAVMRIVEIVTVLSLVVGPIFILLCIGRLDRLHYLFIYPRIQSPITWDVIAIITDLIGCFIYLYLTFIPDFAILRDKEDLEVSDKRKNIYRFLAMNYQDTPEQRAILKKITRTMSAMIIAMAIVAYTVLAWIFSLTLQPGWNSTIFAPYFIIAGLYSGVGFIIICMYLVRKYMHLEHYIRKIHFVGAGIVLLVMSLLFGYFTFSEYFQRWFSHKIHDMNLLDTLFDEYFLEFVLANYIGVLVPVVILFFKRLRTIKSITFAAVIAVLGLWLNRYLIVVPTLETPYLPIQDTRPEFLHYTATWVEWALTLAGVAGFCLMFTLLLRFVPAIPISEMMEGQNKKNNGHRAKKADS
;
A
#
# COMPACT_ATOMS: atom_id res chain seq x y z
N MET A 1 -11.13 46.71 11.23
CA MET A 1 -12.19 45.95 10.53
C MET A 1 -11.61 45.41 9.24
N THR A 2 -11.00 44.24 9.31
CA THR A 2 -10.50 43.52 8.13
C THR A 2 -11.51 42.44 7.81
N THR A 3 -12.31 42.70 6.78
CA THR A 3 -13.24 41.74 6.21
C THR A 3 -12.53 40.43 5.89
N SER A 4 -12.82 39.43 6.69
CA SER A 4 -12.50 38.05 6.43
C SER A 4 -13.08 37.68 5.06
N SER A 5 -12.23 37.67 4.03
CA SER A 5 -12.58 37.07 2.75
C SER A 5 -12.99 35.62 3.04
N SER A 6 -14.27 35.35 3.01
CA SER A 6 -14.84 34.00 3.17
C SER A 6 -14.11 33.08 2.18
N LYS A 7 -13.28 32.19 2.72
CA LYS A 7 -12.52 31.21 1.97
C LYS A 7 -13.53 30.27 1.30
N GLN A 8 -13.97 30.57 0.09
CA GLN A 8 -14.91 29.75 -0.66
C GLN A 8 -14.22 28.44 -1.07
N ILE A 9 -14.57 27.37 -0.38
CA ILE A 9 -14.24 26.02 -0.79
C ILE A 9 -15.20 25.64 -1.91
N ASP A 10 -14.69 25.01 -2.97
CA ASP A 10 -15.48 24.56 -4.11
C ASP A 10 -16.70 23.75 -3.64
N PRO A 11 -17.93 24.11 -4.04
CA PRO A 11 -19.15 23.40 -3.67
C PRO A 11 -19.13 21.90 -4.04
N ALA A 12 -18.46 21.53 -5.14
CA ALA A 12 -18.32 20.13 -5.53
C ALA A 12 -17.47 19.35 -4.53
N PHE A 13 -16.44 19.98 -3.97
CA PHE A 13 -15.58 19.40 -2.96
C PHE A 13 -16.30 19.22 -1.61
N LEU A 14 -17.12 20.21 -1.22
CA LEU A 14 -17.94 20.12 -0.01
C LEU A 14 -18.97 18.97 -0.09
N LYS A 15 -19.65 18.83 -1.22
CA LYS A 15 -20.60 17.73 -1.45
C LYS A 15 -19.93 16.34 -1.28
N SER A 16 -18.65 16.21 -1.63
CA SER A 16 -17.93 14.97 -1.43
C SER A 16 -17.73 14.64 0.06
N ILE A 17 -17.50 15.66 0.90
CA ILE A 17 -17.32 15.52 2.34
C ILE A 17 -18.65 15.32 3.07
N GLU A 18 -19.72 15.99 2.63
CA GLU A 18 -21.06 15.83 3.22
C GLU A 18 -21.61 14.40 3.10
N GLY A 19 -20.97 13.58 2.26
CA GLY A 19 -21.38 12.18 2.07
C GLY A 19 -22.70 12.05 1.28
N LYS A 20 -23.16 13.13 0.65
CA LYS A 20 -24.36 13.15 -0.20
C LYS A 20 -24.20 12.40 -1.52
N GLN A 21 -22.95 12.01 -1.88
CA GLN A 21 -22.76 11.04 -2.95
C GLN A 21 -23.25 9.66 -2.48
N SER A 22 -24.32 9.18 -3.11
CA SER A 22 -24.83 7.84 -2.82
C SER A 22 -23.75 6.80 -3.16
N LEU A 23 -23.21 6.12 -2.16
CA LEU A 23 -22.45 4.89 -2.43
C LEU A 23 -23.38 3.93 -3.16
N SER A 24 -22.88 3.30 -4.20
CA SER A 24 -23.59 2.19 -4.80
C SER A 24 -23.89 1.16 -3.71
N LYS A 25 -25.17 0.94 -3.42
CA LYS A 25 -25.60 -0.08 -2.44
C LYS A 25 -25.06 -1.47 -2.85
N ILE A 26 -24.93 -1.69 -4.16
CA ILE A 26 -24.35 -2.92 -4.71
C ILE A 26 -22.87 -3.04 -4.32
N TRP A 27 -22.08 -1.94 -4.45
CA TRP A 27 -20.67 -1.94 -4.06
C TRP A 27 -20.46 -2.27 -2.58
N VAL A 28 -21.14 -1.56 -1.71
CA VAL A 28 -21.03 -1.81 -0.25
C VAL A 28 -21.57 -3.18 0.11
N GLY A 29 -22.70 -3.58 -0.49
CA GLY A 29 -23.28 -4.89 -0.27
C GLY A 29 -22.34 -6.03 -0.68
N SER A 30 -21.69 -5.93 -1.85
CA SER A 30 -20.72 -6.94 -2.29
C SER A 30 -19.51 -7.04 -1.35
N LEU A 31 -18.99 -5.91 -0.88
CA LEU A 31 -17.89 -5.92 0.10
C LEU A 31 -18.29 -6.54 1.43
N ILE A 32 -19.51 -6.26 1.92
CA ILE A 32 -20.03 -6.88 3.15
C ILE A 32 -20.21 -8.38 2.97
N ILE A 33 -20.72 -8.85 1.83
CA ILE A 33 -20.87 -10.28 1.54
C ILE A 33 -19.50 -10.98 1.59
N LEU A 34 -18.47 -10.39 0.96
CA LEU A 34 -17.11 -10.94 1.00
C LEU A 34 -16.53 -10.98 2.42
N LEU A 35 -16.79 -9.95 3.23
CA LEU A 35 -16.37 -9.92 4.63
C LEU A 35 -17.09 -10.99 5.47
N VAL A 36 -18.38 -11.19 5.26
CA VAL A 36 -19.15 -12.24 5.95
C VAL A 36 -18.63 -13.63 5.54
N LEU A 37 -18.35 -13.84 4.24
CA LEU A 37 -17.75 -15.09 3.77
C LEU A 37 -16.38 -15.33 4.43
N GLY A 38 -15.55 -14.30 4.51
CA GLY A 38 -14.27 -14.38 5.22
C GLY A 38 -14.42 -14.64 6.71
N LEU A 39 -15.42 -14.05 7.38
CA LEU A 39 -15.70 -14.33 8.78
C LEU A 39 -16.11 -15.80 8.99
N VAL A 40 -16.94 -16.35 8.11
CA VAL A 40 -17.30 -17.77 8.14
C VAL A 40 -16.07 -18.66 7.96
N ALA A 41 -15.21 -18.34 6.99
CA ALA A 41 -13.96 -19.04 6.76
C ALA A 41 -13.00 -18.95 7.96
N LEU A 42 -12.92 -17.79 8.59
CA LEU A 42 -12.11 -17.56 9.80
C LEU A 42 -12.59 -18.44 10.97
N VAL A 43 -13.89 -18.44 11.24
CA VAL A 43 -14.45 -19.28 12.31
C VAL A 43 -14.21 -20.76 11.99
N TYR A 44 -14.38 -21.17 10.75
CA TYR A 44 -14.11 -22.55 10.33
C TYR A 44 -12.65 -22.94 10.53
N GLN A 45 -11.70 -22.05 10.17
CA GLN A 45 -10.27 -22.29 10.40
C GLN A 45 -9.92 -22.30 11.90
N ILE A 46 -10.51 -21.46 12.73
CA ILE A 46 -10.24 -21.46 14.17
C ILE A 46 -10.72 -22.76 14.84
N VAL A 47 -11.90 -23.28 14.41
CA VAL A 47 -12.48 -24.49 15.00
C VAL A 47 -11.75 -25.76 14.53
N LYS A 48 -11.39 -25.82 13.26
CA LYS A 48 -10.76 -27.01 12.63
C LYS A 48 -9.23 -26.97 12.66
N GLY A 49 -8.62 -25.80 12.90
CA GLY A 49 -7.19 -25.59 12.80
C GLY A 49 -6.72 -25.46 11.35
N HIS A 50 -5.41 -25.58 11.15
CA HIS A 50 -4.78 -25.41 9.82
C HIS A 50 -4.98 -26.61 8.88
N GLU A 51 -5.62 -27.69 9.30
CA GLU A 51 -5.93 -28.85 8.42
C GLU A 51 -6.83 -28.48 7.23
N VAL A 52 -7.63 -27.39 7.37
CA VAL A 52 -8.53 -26.89 6.33
C VAL A 52 -7.85 -25.99 5.31
N THR A 53 -6.57 -25.67 5.51
CA THR A 53 -5.74 -24.90 4.59
C THR A 53 -4.90 -25.80 3.71
N GLY A 54 -4.33 -25.29 2.63
CA GLY A 54 -3.33 -25.98 1.81
C GLY A 54 -1.95 -26.04 2.44
N MET A 55 -1.72 -25.31 3.55
CA MET A 55 -0.42 -25.27 4.23
C MET A 55 -0.06 -26.62 4.84
N ARG A 56 1.17 -27.05 4.64
CA ARG A 56 1.75 -28.32 5.14
C ARG A 56 3.18 -28.06 5.62
N ASP A 57 3.87 -29.12 6.03
CA ASP A 57 5.24 -29.05 6.57
C ASP A 57 6.24 -28.40 5.60
N ASN A 58 6.00 -28.53 4.29
CA ASN A 58 6.84 -27.90 3.25
C ASN A 58 6.49 -26.44 3.05
N VAL A 59 5.20 -26.19 2.72
CA VAL A 59 4.69 -24.83 2.44
C VAL A 59 3.90 -24.36 3.66
N VAL A 60 4.63 -23.92 4.67
CA VAL A 60 4.06 -23.54 5.97
C VAL A 60 3.30 -22.23 5.98
N TRP A 61 3.47 -21.38 4.96
CA TRP A 61 2.90 -20.02 5.00
C TRP A 61 1.86 -19.73 3.93
N GLY A 62 1.87 -20.39 2.80
CA GLY A 62 0.88 -20.30 1.72
C GLY A 62 0.53 -18.86 1.30
N VAL A 63 -0.70 -18.67 0.84
CA VAL A 63 -1.19 -17.39 0.33
C VAL A 63 -1.30 -16.29 1.41
N TYR A 64 -1.35 -16.64 2.68
CA TYR A 64 -1.45 -15.64 3.75
C TYR A 64 -0.19 -14.80 3.84
N ILE A 65 1.01 -15.43 3.82
CA ILE A 65 2.27 -14.67 3.83
C ILE A 65 2.43 -13.83 2.56
N ILE A 66 1.94 -14.32 1.43
CA ILE A 66 1.95 -13.60 0.15
C ILE A 66 1.14 -12.29 0.27
N ASN A 67 -0.06 -12.36 0.84
CA ASN A 67 -0.90 -11.20 1.09
C ASN A 67 -0.29 -10.25 2.13
N PHE A 68 0.31 -10.78 3.19
CA PHE A 68 1.05 -9.97 4.16
C PHE A 68 2.15 -9.17 3.49
N ILE A 69 3.05 -9.82 2.75
CA ILE A 69 4.14 -9.18 2.03
C ILE A 69 3.60 -8.13 1.05
N PHE A 70 2.51 -8.44 0.37
CA PHE A 70 1.91 -7.54 -0.60
C PHE A 70 1.37 -6.27 0.07
N PHE A 71 0.53 -6.38 1.10
CA PHE A 71 -0.05 -5.23 1.78
C PHE A 71 0.99 -4.41 2.55
N VAL A 72 1.92 -5.04 3.23
CA VAL A 72 3.02 -4.35 3.92
C VAL A 72 3.92 -3.65 2.90
N GLY A 73 4.17 -4.28 1.74
CA GLY A 73 4.88 -3.66 0.63
C GLY A 73 4.18 -2.41 0.08
N LEU A 74 2.85 -2.44 -0.05
CA LEU A 74 2.06 -1.27 -0.42
C LEU A 74 2.19 -0.15 0.61
N SER A 75 2.18 -0.49 1.91
CA SER A 75 2.34 0.49 2.98
C SER A 75 3.70 1.18 2.94
N TYR A 76 4.79 0.42 2.94
CA TYR A 76 6.14 0.99 2.92
C TYR A 76 6.41 1.81 1.67
N SER A 77 5.88 1.38 0.54
CA SER A 77 5.91 2.15 -0.71
C SER A 77 5.15 3.47 -0.59
N GLY A 78 3.95 3.44 -0.03
CA GLY A 78 3.15 4.64 0.20
C GLY A 78 3.83 5.59 1.19
N ALA A 79 4.38 5.09 2.29
CA ALA A 79 5.15 5.86 3.26
C ALA A 79 6.36 6.55 2.61
N PHE A 80 7.13 5.83 1.80
CA PHE A 80 8.27 6.37 1.05
C PHE A 80 7.85 7.46 0.07
N ILE A 81 6.81 7.22 -0.74
CA ILE A 81 6.29 8.18 -1.72
C ILE A 81 5.73 9.43 -1.01
N SER A 82 4.92 9.25 0.03
CA SER A 82 4.37 10.35 0.82
C SER A 82 5.48 11.19 1.46
N GLY A 83 6.47 10.53 2.04
CA GLY A 83 7.64 11.19 2.63
C GLY A 83 8.39 12.03 1.60
N ILE A 84 8.71 11.49 0.42
CA ILE A 84 9.39 12.21 -0.67
C ILE A 84 8.56 13.40 -1.15
N LEU A 85 7.29 13.21 -1.42
CA LEU A 85 6.40 14.26 -1.91
C LEU A 85 6.32 15.44 -0.92
N HIS A 86 6.32 15.14 0.38
CA HIS A 86 6.26 16.16 1.43
C HIS A 86 7.61 16.84 1.65
N PHE A 87 8.70 16.06 1.66
CA PHE A 87 10.06 16.58 1.88
C PHE A 87 10.50 17.55 0.79
N PHE A 88 10.20 17.23 -0.48
CA PHE A 88 10.58 18.04 -1.64
C PHE A 88 9.54 19.10 -2.03
N GLU A 89 8.43 19.24 -1.31
CA GLU A 89 7.36 20.23 -1.55
C GLU A 89 6.92 20.30 -3.03
N THR A 90 6.77 19.17 -3.69
CA THR A 90 6.44 19.10 -5.13
C THR A 90 5.09 19.75 -5.45
N PRO A 91 4.92 20.50 -6.55
CA PRO A 91 3.69 21.26 -6.84
C PRO A 91 2.44 20.40 -7.01
N TRP A 92 2.59 19.12 -7.40
CA TRP A 92 1.49 18.21 -7.65
C TRP A 92 1.16 17.29 -6.46
N LYS A 93 1.92 17.41 -5.35
CA LYS A 93 1.71 16.60 -4.14
C LYS A 93 0.27 16.68 -3.62
N ASN A 94 -0.32 17.89 -3.61
CA ASN A 94 -1.61 18.16 -2.99
C ASN A 94 -2.77 17.34 -3.58
N ALA A 95 -2.70 16.97 -4.85
CA ALA A 95 -3.74 16.17 -5.51
C ALA A 95 -3.68 14.68 -5.17
N VAL A 96 -2.53 14.18 -4.68
CA VAL A 96 -2.25 12.74 -4.54
C VAL A 96 -1.93 12.35 -3.11
N MET A 97 -1.35 13.28 -2.33
CA MET A 97 -0.80 13.03 -1.01
C MET A 97 -1.77 12.28 -0.09
N ARG A 98 -3.01 12.76 0.04
CA ARG A 98 -4.01 12.19 0.94
C ARG A 98 -4.36 10.74 0.57
N ILE A 99 -4.44 10.44 -0.73
CA ILE A 99 -4.68 9.08 -1.22
C ILE A 99 -3.53 8.16 -0.83
N VAL A 100 -2.29 8.63 -0.99
CA VAL A 100 -1.08 7.89 -0.64
C VAL A 100 -1.05 7.59 0.86
N GLU A 101 -1.26 8.59 1.71
CA GLU A 101 -1.27 8.46 3.17
C GLU A 101 -2.34 7.48 3.67
N ILE A 102 -3.54 7.56 3.12
CA ILE A 102 -4.63 6.65 3.45
C ILE A 102 -4.30 5.21 3.04
N VAL A 103 -3.79 5.01 1.82
CA VAL A 103 -3.36 3.68 1.33
C VAL A 103 -2.28 3.12 2.25
N THR A 104 -1.29 3.92 2.65
CA THR A 104 -0.22 3.54 3.55
C THR A 104 -0.76 2.95 4.85
N VAL A 105 -1.58 3.72 5.56
CA VAL A 105 -2.09 3.31 6.88
C VAL A 105 -3.02 2.10 6.75
N LEU A 106 -3.94 2.10 5.79
CA LEU A 106 -4.87 0.97 5.63
C LEU A 106 -4.16 -0.33 5.24
N SER A 107 -3.16 -0.25 4.37
CA SER A 107 -2.36 -1.42 4.00
C SER A 107 -1.58 -1.97 5.18
N LEU A 108 -1.05 -1.10 6.05
CA LEU A 108 -0.33 -1.49 7.26
C LEU A 108 -1.26 -2.05 8.35
N VAL A 109 -2.53 -1.72 8.34
CA VAL A 109 -3.54 -2.35 9.22
C VAL A 109 -3.93 -3.74 8.69
N VAL A 110 -4.14 -3.87 7.37
CA VAL A 110 -4.60 -5.13 6.77
C VAL A 110 -3.49 -6.18 6.69
N GLY A 111 -2.25 -5.75 6.36
CA GLY A 111 -1.12 -6.68 6.17
C GLY A 111 -0.89 -7.61 7.37
N PRO A 112 -0.65 -7.09 8.59
CA PRO A 112 -0.38 -7.92 9.76
C PRO A 112 -1.50 -8.90 10.13
N ILE A 113 -2.75 -8.64 9.75
CA ILE A 113 -3.85 -9.58 9.97
C ILE A 113 -3.57 -10.92 9.28
N PHE A 114 -2.98 -10.90 8.08
CA PHE A 114 -2.64 -12.13 7.36
C PHE A 114 -1.56 -12.96 8.06
N ILE A 115 -0.59 -12.32 8.74
CA ILE A 115 0.36 -13.07 9.59
C ILE A 115 -0.36 -13.77 10.74
N LEU A 116 -1.32 -13.11 11.39
CA LEU A 116 -2.09 -13.73 12.47
C LEU A 116 -2.87 -14.96 11.98
N LEU A 117 -3.28 -14.98 10.71
CA LEU A 117 -3.96 -16.14 10.11
C LEU A 117 -3.00 -17.32 9.84
N CYS A 118 -1.69 -17.06 9.65
CA CYS A 118 -0.67 -18.10 9.48
C CYS A 118 -0.20 -18.73 10.78
N ILE A 119 -0.36 -18.03 11.91
CA ILE A 119 0.18 -18.50 13.19
C ILE A 119 -0.70 -19.63 13.72
N GLY A 120 -0.13 -20.85 13.84
CA GLY A 120 -0.85 -22.02 14.34
C GLY A 120 -1.25 -21.93 15.82
N ARG A 121 -0.53 -21.15 16.61
CA ARG A 121 -0.69 -21.04 18.07
C ARG A 121 -0.89 -19.58 18.49
N LEU A 122 -2.05 -19.00 18.20
CA LEU A 122 -2.40 -17.62 18.60
C LEU A 122 -2.36 -17.41 20.12
N ASP A 123 -2.61 -18.46 20.90
CA ASP A 123 -2.48 -18.47 22.35
C ASP A 123 -1.09 -18.09 22.85
N ARG A 124 -0.04 -18.31 22.03
CA ARG A 124 1.35 -18.01 22.35
C ARG A 124 1.87 -16.71 21.73
N LEU A 125 1.06 -15.94 21.03
CA LEU A 125 1.47 -14.69 20.38
C LEU A 125 2.11 -13.71 21.38
N HIS A 126 1.60 -13.66 22.61
CA HIS A 126 2.14 -12.82 23.68
C HIS A 126 3.59 -13.14 24.05
N TYR A 127 4.10 -14.35 23.76
CA TYR A 127 5.50 -14.72 24.01
C TYR A 127 6.48 -13.92 23.14
N LEU A 128 6.07 -13.41 21.99
CA LEU A 128 6.89 -12.49 21.19
C LEU A 128 7.24 -11.20 21.94
N PHE A 129 6.40 -10.78 22.86
CA PHE A 129 6.59 -9.56 23.64
C PHE A 129 7.21 -9.83 25.02
N ILE A 130 6.86 -10.95 25.66
CA ILE A 130 7.34 -11.29 27.01
C ILE A 130 8.74 -11.94 26.96
N TYR A 131 9.00 -12.76 25.93
CA TYR A 131 10.26 -13.49 25.76
C TYR A 131 10.87 -13.23 24.37
N PRO A 132 11.15 -11.96 24.00
CA PRO A 132 11.67 -11.64 22.68
C PRO A 132 13.09 -12.21 22.51
N ARG A 133 13.30 -12.93 21.42
CA ARG A 133 14.65 -13.35 21.00
C ARG A 133 15.24 -12.26 20.10
N ILE A 134 16.11 -11.42 20.64
CA ILE A 134 16.70 -10.26 19.93
C ILE A 134 17.48 -10.71 18.67
N GLN A 135 17.99 -11.92 18.62
CA GLN A 135 18.71 -12.47 17.47
C GLN A 135 17.77 -12.93 16.34
N SER A 136 16.45 -13.00 16.59
CA SER A 136 15.48 -13.47 15.59
C SER A 136 15.05 -12.37 14.65
N PRO A 137 15.16 -12.55 13.31
CA PRO A 137 14.60 -11.61 12.32
C PRO A 137 13.11 -11.34 12.49
N ILE A 138 12.33 -12.33 12.97
CA ILE A 138 10.91 -12.18 13.27
C ILE A 138 10.68 -11.12 14.36
N THR A 139 11.52 -11.10 15.40
CA THR A 139 11.42 -10.07 16.46
C THR A 139 11.71 -8.69 15.89
N TRP A 140 12.68 -8.55 15.00
CA TRP A 140 13.00 -7.27 14.35
C TRP A 140 11.85 -6.78 13.49
N ASP A 141 11.21 -7.67 12.74
CA ASP A 141 10.08 -7.34 11.88
C ASP A 141 8.86 -6.88 12.69
N VAL A 142 8.53 -7.58 13.78
CA VAL A 142 7.43 -7.18 14.67
C VAL A 142 7.68 -5.79 15.26
N ILE A 143 8.90 -5.49 15.71
CA ILE A 143 9.27 -4.17 16.22
C ILE A 143 9.15 -3.13 15.09
N ALA A 144 9.67 -3.43 13.89
CA ALA A 144 9.62 -2.55 12.75
C ALA A 144 8.18 -2.22 12.32
N ILE A 145 7.32 -3.25 12.20
CA ILE A 145 5.90 -3.08 11.82
C ILE A 145 5.15 -2.22 12.85
N ILE A 146 5.33 -2.49 14.16
CA ILE A 146 4.65 -1.72 15.21
C ILE A 146 5.14 -0.26 15.21
N THR A 147 6.44 -0.06 15.09
CA THR A 147 7.03 1.28 15.06
C THR A 147 6.55 2.07 13.84
N ASP A 148 6.51 1.42 12.67
CA ASP A 148 6.03 2.03 11.42
C ASP A 148 4.53 2.33 11.49
N LEU A 149 3.74 1.42 12.05
CA LEU A 149 2.30 1.62 12.25
C LEU A 149 2.03 2.86 13.11
N ILE A 150 2.71 2.98 14.25
CA ILE A 150 2.57 4.14 15.14
C ILE A 150 3.04 5.41 14.42
N GLY A 151 4.21 5.36 13.77
CA GLY A 151 4.78 6.50 13.04
C GLY A 151 3.86 6.98 11.90
N CYS A 152 3.34 6.05 11.10
CA CYS A 152 2.42 6.37 10.00
C CYS A 152 1.07 6.92 10.50
N PHE A 153 0.53 6.40 11.61
CA PHE A 153 -0.69 6.97 12.22
C PHE A 153 -0.46 8.39 12.73
N ILE A 154 0.65 8.66 13.43
CA ILE A 154 1.00 9.99 13.90
C ILE A 154 1.17 10.94 12.71
N TYR A 155 1.91 10.53 11.69
CA TYR A 155 2.14 11.33 10.49
C TYR A 155 0.85 11.65 9.75
N LEU A 156 -0.01 10.67 9.50
CA LEU A 156 -1.32 10.86 8.90
C LEU A 156 -2.18 11.84 9.74
N TYR A 157 -2.19 11.66 11.05
CA TYR A 157 -2.96 12.52 11.94
C TYR A 157 -2.48 13.98 11.89
N LEU A 158 -1.16 14.21 11.90
CA LEU A 158 -0.59 15.55 11.80
C LEU A 158 -1.00 16.27 10.50
N THR A 159 -1.05 15.54 9.39
CA THR A 159 -1.48 16.10 8.11
C THR A 159 -2.99 16.40 8.05
N PHE A 160 -3.80 15.74 8.90
CA PHE A 160 -5.24 15.97 8.97
C PHE A 160 -5.67 17.11 9.90
N ILE A 161 -4.85 17.50 10.88
CA ILE A 161 -5.21 18.53 11.88
C ILE A 161 -5.74 19.83 11.25
N PRO A 162 -5.06 20.44 10.25
CA PRO A 162 -5.57 21.67 9.63
C PRO A 162 -6.91 21.48 8.92
N ASP A 163 -7.11 20.33 8.28
CA ASP A 163 -8.35 20.04 7.57
C ASP A 163 -9.51 19.84 8.55
N PHE A 164 -9.29 19.16 9.69
CA PHE A 164 -10.30 19.03 10.75
C PHE A 164 -10.65 20.39 11.38
N ALA A 165 -9.67 21.30 11.55
CA ALA A 165 -9.94 22.64 12.03
C ALA A 165 -10.81 23.44 11.06
N ILE A 166 -10.54 23.36 9.75
CA ILE A 166 -11.34 24.01 8.73
C ILE A 166 -12.77 23.45 8.70
N LEU A 167 -12.92 22.11 8.82
CA LEU A 167 -14.22 21.45 8.85
C LEU A 167 -15.01 21.74 10.14
N ARG A 168 -14.33 21.94 11.27
CA ARG A 168 -14.93 22.36 12.54
C ARG A 168 -15.55 23.77 12.44
N ASP A 169 -14.79 24.72 11.84
CA ASP A 169 -15.12 26.12 11.84
C ASP A 169 -16.12 26.52 10.73
N LYS A 170 -16.47 25.58 9.86
CA LYS A 170 -17.39 25.80 8.76
C LYS A 170 -18.84 25.58 9.18
N GLU A 171 -19.63 26.66 9.26
CA GLU A 171 -21.05 26.63 9.66
C GLU A 171 -21.94 25.99 8.60
N ASP A 172 -21.64 26.20 7.30
CA ASP A 172 -22.44 25.73 6.15
C ASP A 172 -22.33 24.21 5.88
N LEU A 173 -21.60 23.45 6.72
CA LEU A 173 -21.41 22.03 6.50
C LEU A 173 -22.61 21.24 7.00
N GLU A 174 -23.40 20.66 6.08
CA GLU A 174 -24.57 19.85 6.39
C GLU A 174 -24.17 18.43 6.83
N VAL A 175 -23.58 18.32 8.01
CA VAL A 175 -23.21 17.03 8.65
C VAL A 175 -23.84 16.91 10.03
N SER A 176 -23.98 15.68 10.53
CA SER A 176 -24.58 15.43 11.84
C SER A 176 -23.75 16.06 12.97
N ASP A 177 -24.41 16.46 14.07
CA ASP A 177 -23.74 17.05 15.24
C ASP A 177 -22.68 16.11 15.85
N LYS A 178 -22.91 14.79 15.82
CA LYS A 178 -21.93 13.80 16.24
C LYS A 178 -20.63 13.94 15.44
N ARG A 179 -20.71 14.12 14.11
CA ARG A 179 -19.56 14.27 13.23
C ARG A 179 -18.85 15.61 13.46
N LYS A 180 -19.58 16.70 13.68
CA LYS A 180 -18.99 18.00 14.06
C LYS A 180 -18.22 17.91 15.38
N ASN A 181 -18.74 17.18 16.37
CA ASN A 181 -18.05 16.95 17.64
C ASN A 181 -16.77 16.13 17.47
N ILE A 182 -16.75 15.12 16.57
CA ILE A 182 -15.56 14.37 16.24
C ILE A 182 -14.50 15.29 15.60
N TYR A 183 -14.88 16.14 14.65
CA TYR A 183 -13.95 17.11 14.05
C TYR A 183 -13.39 18.08 15.09
N ARG A 184 -14.22 18.55 16.04
CA ARG A 184 -13.76 19.40 17.15
C ARG A 184 -12.74 18.71 18.03
N PHE A 185 -12.96 17.45 18.37
CA PHE A 185 -12.03 16.64 19.14
C PHE A 185 -10.70 16.41 18.37
N LEU A 186 -10.77 16.02 17.10
CA LEU A 186 -9.61 15.72 16.27
C LEU A 186 -8.80 16.96 15.88
N ALA A 187 -9.40 18.15 15.87
CA ALA A 187 -8.70 19.40 15.58
C ALA A 187 -7.81 19.88 16.73
N MET A 188 -7.90 19.30 17.95
CA MET A 188 -7.04 19.61 19.12
C MET A 188 -6.81 21.11 19.38
N ASN A 189 -7.85 21.93 19.35
CA ASN A 189 -7.75 23.41 19.51
C ASN A 189 -6.84 24.14 18.50
N TYR A 190 -6.51 23.52 17.37
CA TYR A 190 -5.77 24.17 16.31
C TYR A 190 -6.58 25.36 15.75
N GLN A 191 -5.97 26.57 15.71
CA GLN A 191 -6.64 27.83 15.33
C GLN A 191 -6.08 28.44 14.03
N ASP A 192 -5.24 27.71 13.31
CA ASP A 192 -4.62 28.15 12.05
C ASP A 192 -3.84 29.48 12.18
N THR A 193 -3.23 29.74 13.34
CA THR A 193 -2.36 30.93 13.54
C THR A 193 -1.05 30.74 12.77
N PRO A 194 -0.38 31.85 12.35
CA PRO A 194 0.89 31.76 11.63
C PRO A 194 1.96 30.96 12.39
N GLU A 195 1.99 31.06 13.72
CA GLU A 195 2.92 30.32 14.58
C GLU A 195 2.61 28.82 14.59
N GLN A 196 1.33 28.43 14.81
CA GLN A 196 0.91 27.03 14.78
C GLN A 196 1.17 26.40 13.42
N ARG A 197 0.94 27.13 12.33
CA ARG A 197 1.23 26.70 10.97
C ARG A 197 2.72 26.44 10.75
N ALA A 198 3.58 27.33 11.22
CA ALA A 198 5.03 27.18 11.11
C ALA A 198 5.54 25.96 11.91
N ILE A 199 5.05 25.77 13.13
CA ILE A 199 5.39 24.63 13.99
C ILE A 199 4.93 23.33 13.34
N LEU A 200 3.67 23.25 12.91
CA LEU A 200 3.12 22.05 12.29
C LEU A 200 3.87 21.68 11.00
N LYS A 201 4.18 22.67 10.15
CA LYS A 201 4.98 22.47 8.93
C LYS A 201 6.37 21.90 9.26
N LYS A 202 7.03 22.41 10.30
CA LYS A 202 8.34 21.91 10.76
C LYS A 202 8.23 20.46 11.25
N ILE A 203 7.23 20.15 12.09
CA ILE A 203 7.02 18.79 12.62
C ILE A 203 6.73 17.83 11.48
N THR A 204 5.80 18.16 10.59
CA THR A 204 5.43 17.29 9.46
C THR A 204 6.62 17.03 8.53
N ARG A 205 7.46 18.04 8.27
CA ARG A 205 8.69 17.87 7.48
C ARG A 205 9.70 16.94 8.17
N THR A 206 9.88 17.07 9.48
CA THR A 206 10.76 16.17 10.24
C THR A 206 10.22 14.76 10.25
N MET A 207 8.92 14.59 10.49
CA MET A 207 8.26 13.28 10.42
C MET A 207 8.34 12.65 9.03
N SER A 208 8.22 13.43 7.95
CA SER A 208 8.36 12.88 6.58
C SER A 208 9.75 12.31 6.32
N ALA A 209 10.81 12.96 6.83
CA ALA A 209 12.17 12.42 6.74
C ALA A 209 12.34 11.13 7.56
N MET A 210 11.75 11.07 8.77
CA MET A 210 11.75 9.86 9.60
C MET A 210 10.99 8.70 8.93
N ILE A 211 9.83 8.97 8.36
CA ILE A 211 9.01 7.95 7.67
C ILE A 211 9.74 7.37 6.45
N ILE A 212 10.47 8.18 5.68
CA ILE A 212 11.31 7.67 4.57
C ILE A 212 12.35 6.68 5.10
N ALA A 213 13.07 7.06 6.15
CA ALA A 213 14.10 6.20 6.74
C ALA A 213 13.49 4.92 7.32
N MET A 214 12.37 5.04 8.05
CA MET A 214 11.64 3.90 8.63
C MET A 214 11.16 2.92 7.55
N ALA A 215 10.57 3.42 6.46
CA ALA A 215 10.08 2.59 5.37
C ALA A 215 11.20 1.76 4.72
N ILE A 216 12.39 2.36 4.51
CA ILE A 216 13.57 1.65 3.97
C ILE A 216 14.05 0.58 4.96
N VAL A 217 14.21 0.94 6.24
CA VAL A 217 14.69 0.01 7.27
C VAL A 217 13.71 -1.13 7.48
N ALA A 218 12.43 -0.83 7.67
CA ALA A 218 11.42 -1.83 7.92
C ALA A 218 11.28 -2.81 6.74
N TYR A 219 11.34 -2.28 5.50
CA TYR A 219 11.27 -3.15 4.32
C TYR A 219 12.53 -4.00 4.12
N THR A 220 13.69 -3.49 4.51
CA THR A 220 14.94 -4.26 4.52
C THR A 220 14.88 -5.38 5.54
N VAL A 221 14.38 -5.10 6.75
CA VAL A 221 14.19 -6.11 7.81
C VAL A 221 13.23 -7.20 7.36
N LEU A 222 12.10 -6.82 6.74
CA LEU A 222 11.16 -7.79 6.15
C LEU A 222 11.85 -8.69 5.10
N ALA A 223 12.67 -8.12 4.22
CA ALA A 223 13.42 -8.90 3.23
C ALA A 223 14.43 -9.86 3.89
N TRP A 224 15.04 -9.48 5.01
CA TRP A 224 15.97 -10.31 5.74
C TRP A 224 15.34 -11.54 6.39
N ILE A 225 14.05 -11.52 6.72
CA ILE A 225 13.35 -12.73 7.18
C ILE A 225 13.51 -13.87 6.16
N PHE A 226 13.47 -13.54 4.88
CA PHE A 226 13.66 -14.51 3.80
C PHE A 226 15.14 -14.76 3.51
N SER A 227 15.92 -13.71 3.28
CA SER A 227 17.30 -13.82 2.81
C SER A 227 18.30 -14.39 3.83
N LEU A 228 17.96 -14.39 5.12
CA LEU A 228 18.77 -15.03 6.17
C LEU A 228 18.40 -16.51 6.39
N THR A 229 17.40 -17.03 5.70
CA THR A 229 17.04 -18.45 5.75
C THR A 229 17.87 -19.25 4.74
N LEU A 230 18.02 -20.54 5.00
CA LEU A 230 18.73 -21.46 4.12
C LEU A 230 17.79 -22.07 3.06
N GLN A 231 16.94 -21.26 2.44
CA GLN A 231 16.07 -21.73 1.37
C GLN A 231 16.66 -21.41 0.00
N PRO A 232 16.57 -22.34 -0.99
CA PRO A 232 16.93 -22.06 -2.36
C PRO A 232 16.17 -20.84 -2.85
N GLY A 233 16.82 -19.94 -3.53
CA GLY A 233 16.10 -18.80 -4.08
C GLY A 233 15.93 -17.59 -3.17
N TRP A 234 16.09 -17.70 -1.86
CA TRP A 234 16.04 -16.54 -0.95
C TRP A 234 17.43 -16.04 -0.55
N ASN A 235 18.40 -16.93 -0.53
CA ASN A 235 19.78 -16.68 -0.14
C ASN A 235 20.54 -15.93 -1.26
N SER A 236 20.28 -14.64 -1.41
CA SER A 236 20.93 -13.78 -2.40
C SER A 236 21.21 -12.40 -1.82
N THR A 237 22.38 -11.83 -2.16
CA THR A 237 22.77 -10.46 -1.75
C THR A 237 21.88 -9.39 -2.39
N ILE A 238 21.29 -9.68 -3.55
CA ILE A 238 20.42 -8.78 -4.28
C ILE A 238 18.97 -8.86 -3.76
N PHE A 239 18.63 -9.86 -2.95
CA PHE A 239 17.24 -10.11 -2.56
C PHE A 239 16.59 -8.92 -1.86
N ALA A 240 17.27 -8.24 -0.92
CA ALA A 240 16.69 -7.09 -0.24
C ALA A 240 16.44 -5.88 -1.18
N PRO A 241 17.39 -5.41 -2.01
CA PRO A 241 17.12 -4.39 -3.03
C PRO A 241 16.02 -4.79 -4.03
N TYR A 242 16.04 -6.04 -4.51
CA TYR A 242 15.01 -6.58 -5.39
C TYR A 242 13.63 -6.49 -4.75
N PHE A 243 13.52 -6.88 -3.50
CA PHE A 243 12.29 -6.90 -2.73
C PHE A 243 11.72 -5.48 -2.50
N ILE A 244 12.61 -4.52 -2.17
CA ILE A 244 12.25 -3.09 -2.02
C ILE A 244 11.71 -2.52 -3.33
N ILE A 245 12.43 -2.72 -4.45
CA ILE A 245 12.01 -2.21 -5.75
C ILE A 245 10.68 -2.82 -6.19
N ALA A 246 10.49 -4.11 -5.97
CA ALA A 246 9.21 -4.77 -6.25
C ALA A 246 8.06 -4.18 -5.42
N GLY A 247 8.30 -3.84 -4.14
CA GLY A 247 7.31 -3.14 -3.31
C GLY A 247 6.99 -1.75 -3.83
N LEU A 248 8.01 -0.94 -4.13
CA LEU A 248 7.83 0.40 -4.69
C LEU A 248 7.07 0.35 -6.02
N TYR A 249 7.38 -0.61 -6.88
CA TYR A 249 6.69 -0.80 -8.15
C TYR A 249 5.21 -1.14 -7.95
N SER A 250 4.88 -2.09 -7.07
CA SER A 250 3.49 -2.43 -6.74
C SER A 250 2.74 -1.26 -6.11
N GLY A 251 3.38 -0.53 -5.19
CA GLY A 251 2.78 0.60 -4.50
C GLY A 251 2.47 1.78 -5.41
N VAL A 252 3.37 2.17 -6.30
CA VAL A 252 3.10 3.20 -7.32
C VAL A 252 1.93 2.79 -8.20
N GLY A 253 1.91 1.53 -8.67
CA GLY A 253 0.80 0.99 -9.45
C GLY A 253 -0.53 1.07 -8.69
N PHE A 254 -0.55 0.64 -7.44
CA PHE A 254 -1.75 0.65 -6.60
C PHE A 254 -2.26 2.07 -6.32
N ILE A 255 -1.36 3.03 -6.07
CA ILE A 255 -1.70 4.45 -5.91
C ILE A 255 -2.35 5.00 -7.19
N ILE A 256 -1.85 4.68 -8.38
CA ILE A 256 -2.46 5.08 -9.65
C ILE A 256 -3.89 4.54 -9.80
N ILE A 257 -4.13 3.30 -9.39
CA ILE A 257 -5.47 2.69 -9.38
C ILE A 257 -6.39 3.47 -8.42
N CYS A 258 -5.94 3.72 -7.19
CA CYS A 258 -6.70 4.48 -6.20
C CYS A 258 -6.99 5.93 -6.69
N MET A 259 -6.01 6.60 -7.31
CA MET A 259 -6.21 7.91 -7.93
C MET A 259 -7.29 7.90 -9.00
N TYR A 260 -7.31 6.86 -9.85
CA TYR A 260 -8.33 6.71 -10.89
C TYR A 260 -9.73 6.50 -10.29
N LEU A 261 -9.83 5.64 -9.28
CA LEU A 261 -11.09 5.36 -8.59
C LEU A 261 -11.63 6.62 -7.89
N VAL A 262 -10.80 7.29 -7.11
CA VAL A 262 -11.17 8.54 -6.41
C VAL A 262 -11.58 9.61 -7.41
N ARG A 263 -10.79 9.81 -8.48
CA ARG A 263 -11.12 10.76 -9.54
C ARG A 263 -12.48 10.49 -10.15
N LYS A 264 -12.77 9.23 -10.49
CA LYS A 264 -14.00 8.84 -11.18
C LYS A 264 -15.24 8.85 -10.27
N TYR A 265 -15.12 8.28 -9.07
CA TYR A 265 -16.28 8.08 -8.19
C TYR A 265 -16.56 9.27 -7.28
N MET A 266 -15.58 10.14 -7.01
CA MET A 266 -15.78 11.38 -6.25
C MET A 266 -15.91 12.62 -7.14
N HIS A 267 -15.92 12.46 -8.48
CA HIS A 267 -16.01 13.54 -9.46
C HIS A 267 -14.94 14.63 -9.26
N LEU A 268 -13.71 14.21 -8.96
CA LEU A 268 -12.57 15.10 -8.73
C LEU A 268 -11.69 15.30 -9.97
N GLU A 269 -12.29 15.26 -11.18
CA GLU A 269 -11.59 15.40 -12.46
C GLU A 269 -10.84 16.73 -12.59
N HIS A 270 -11.36 17.77 -11.99
CA HIS A 270 -10.75 19.09 -12.01
C HIS A 270 -9.45 19.15 -11.22
N TYR A 271 -9.35 18.39 -10.14
CA TYR A 271 -8.21 18.37 -9.22
C TYR A 271 -7.18 17.30 -9.60
N ILE A 272 -7.62 16.07 -9.85
CA ILE A 272 -6.74 14.95 -10.25
C ILE A 272 -6.68 14.92 -11.78
N ARG A 273 -5.80 15.77 -12.35
CA ARG A 273 -5.67 15.96 -13.80
C ARG A 273 -4.72 14.94 -14.43
N LYS A 274 -4.73 14.88 -15.78
CA LYS A 274 -3.84 14.00 -16.58
C LYS A 274 -2.36 14.12 -16.21
N ILE A 275 -1.90 15.32 -15.83
CA ILE A 275 -0.50 15.56 -15.47
C ILE A 275 -0.05 14.71 -14.27
N HIS A 276 -0.92 14.50 -13.27
CA HIS A 276 -0.63 13.66 -12.11
C HIS A 276 -0.47 12.19 -12.50
N PHE A 277 -1.33 11.70 -13.40
CA PHE A 277 -1.22 10.33 -13.94
C PHE A 277 0.05 10.16 -14.78
N VAL A 278 0.40 11.14 -15.60
CA VAL A 278 1.62 11.07 -16.40
C VAL A 278 2.87 11.08 -15.51
N GLY A 279 2.89 11.93 -14.47
CA GLY A 279 3.99 11.95 -13.50
C GLY A 279 4.14 10.61 -12.77
N ALA A 280 3.06 10.10 -12.19
CA ALA A 280 3.06 8.78 -11.54
C ALA A 280 3.39 7.64 -12.53
N GLY A 281 2.91 7.72 -13.78
CA GLY A 281 3.22 6.76 -14.83
C GLY A 281 4.71 6.76 -15.23
N ILE A 282 5.39 7.91 -15.19
CA ILE A 282 6.85 7.96 -15.41
C ILE A 282 7.59 7.26 -14.27
N VAL A 283 7.16 7.49 -13.01
CA VAL A 283 7.72 6.77 -11.86
C VAL A 283 7.48 5.26 -11.99
N LEU A 284 6.26 4.86 -12.39
CA LEU A 284 5.94 3.46 -12.65
C LEU A 284 6.83 2.84 -13.73
N LEU A 285 7.12 3.58 -14.81
CA LEU A 285 8.05 3.14 -15.87
C LEU A 285 9.45 2.89 -15.32
N VAL A 286 9.98 3.84 -14.55
CA VAL A 286 11.31 3.70 -13.94
C VAL A 286 11.36 2.49 -13.02
N MET A 287 10.34 2.32 -12.18
CA MET A 287 10.26 1.17 -11.26
C MET A 287 10.13 -0.16 -12.01
N SER A 288 9.39 -0.21 -13.14
CA SER A 288 9.27 -1.42 -13.94
C SER A 288 10.59 -1.82 -14.63
N LEU A 289 11.38 -0.84 -15.10
CA LEU A 289 12.70 -1.09 -15.67
C LEU A 289 13.69 -1.59 -14.60
N LEU A 290 13.70 -0.95 -13.42
CA LEU A 290 14.52 -1.38 -12.30
C LEU A 290 14.14 -2.78 -11.82
N PHE A 291 12.84 -3.05 -11.67
CA PHE A 291 12.34 -4.38 -11.29
C PHE A 291 12.74 -5.44 -12.33
N GLY A 292 12.60 -5.15 -13.62
CA GLY A 292 13.03 -6.05 -14.70
C GLY A 292 14.54 -6.34 -14.66
N TYR A 293 15.36 -5.32 -14.38
CA TYR A 293 16.80 -5.49 -14.21
C TYR A 293 17.15 -6.38 -13.01
N PHE A 294 16.54 -6.15 -11.84
CA PHE A 294 16.79 -6.97 -10.65
C PHE A 294 16.27 -8.40 -10.83
N THR A 295 15.11 -8.57 -11.46
CA THR A 295 14.57 -9.89 -11.80
C THR A 295 15.51 -10.67 -12.70
N PHE A 296 16.01 -10.03 -13.77
CA PHE A 296 17.00 -10.63 -14.65
C PHE A 296 18.27 -11.02 -13.89
N SER A 297 18.81 -10.12 -13.07
CA SER A 297 20.03 -10.36 -12.30
C SER A 297 19.86 -11.52 -11.31
N GLU A 298 18.71 -11.62 -10.66
CA GLU A 298 18.41 -12.67 -9.69
C GLU A 298 18.37 -14.06 -10.31
N TYR A 299 17.68 -14.22 -11.44
CA TYR A 299 17.60 -15.51 -12.14
C TYR A 299 18.86 -15.85 -12.92
N PHE A 300 19.50 -14.84 -13.55
CA PHE A 300 20.75 -15.04 -14.29
C PHE A 300 21.90 -15.53 -13.38
N GLN A 301 22.02 -14.97 -12.18
CA GLN A 301 23.08 -15.37 -11.24
C GLN A 301 22.91 -16.83 -10.80
N ARG A 302 21.68 -17.28 -10.55
CA ARG A 302 21.39 -18.68 -10.17
C ARG A 302 21.67 -19.62 -11.33
N TRP A 303 21.17 -19.30 -12.50
CA TRP A 303 21.42 -20.08 -13.71
C TRP A 303 22.92 -20.21 -13.99
N PHE A 304 23.68 -19.12 -13.89
CA PHE A 304 25.13 -19.15 -14.12
C PHE A 304 25.90 -19.91 -13.07
N SER A 305 25.48 -19.90 -11.80
CA SER A 305 26.16 -20.59 -10.69
C SER A 305 26.06 -22.11 -10.77
N HIS A 306 25.06 -22.66 -11.47
CA HIS A 306 24.79 -24.09 -11.65
C HIS A 306 24.77 -24.91 -10.34
N LYS A 307 24.38 -24.27 -9.22
CA LYS A 307 24.18 -25.02 -7.98
C LYS A 307 22.93 -25.90 -8.11
N ILE A 308 23.04 -27.16 -7.72
CA ILE A 308 21.99 -28.18 -7.91
C ILE A 308 20.62 -27.69 -7.37
N HIS A 309 20.58 -27.16 -6.16
CA HIS A 309 19.33 -26.70 -5.55
C HIS A 309 18.74 -25.46 -6.25
N ASP A 310 19.59 -24.54 -6.72
CA ASP A 310 19.14 -23.37 -7.48
C ASP A 310 18.63 -23.79 -8.87
N MET A 311 19.26 -24.79 -9.52
CA MET A 311 18.78 -25.33 -10.78
C MET A 311 17.44 -26.05 -10.62
N ASN A 312 17.28 -26.87 -9.57
CA ASN A 312 15.99 -27.53 -9.29
C ASN A 312 14.86 -26.50 -9.13
N LEU A 313 15.12 -25.38 -8.42
CA LEU A 313 14.14 -24.30 -8.31
C LEU A 313 13.83 -23.67 -9.67
N LEU A 314 14.84 -23.43 -10.53
CA LEU A 314 14.62 -22.87 -11.87
C LEU A 314 13.82 -23.84 -12.74
N ASP A 315 14.12 -25.14 -12.68
CA ASP A 315 13.37 -26.17 -13.41
C ASP A 315 11.89 -26.19 -12.96
N THR A 316 11.62 -26.18 -11.65
CA THR A 316 10.25 -26.06 -11.12
C THR A 316 9.55 -24.80 -11.61
N LEU A 317 10.23 -23.64 -11.61
CA LEU A 317 9.67 -22.37 -12.09
C LEU A 317 9.38 -22.36 -13.58
N PHE A 318 10.19 -23.04 -14.41
CA PHE A 318 10.02 -23.07 -15.87
C PHE A 318 9.15 -24.20 -16.35
N ASP A 319 9.01 -25.30 -15.61
CA ASP A 319 8.17 -26.44 -15.98
C ASP A 319 6.78 -26.33 -15.34
N GLU A 320 6.69 -26.26 -14.01
CA GLU A 320 5.41 -26.33 -13.30
C GLU A 320 4.71 -24.97 -13.19
N TYR A 321 5.49 -23.89 -12.96
CA TYR A 321 4.98 -22.52 -12.75
C TYR A 321 5.25 -21.59 -13.94
N PHE A 322 5.39 -22.14 -15.13
CA PHE A 322 5.73 -21.37 -16.35
C PHE A 322 4.73 -20.25 -16.64
N LEU A 323 3.42 -20.53 -16.53
CA LEU A 323 2.38 -19.55 -16.81
C LEU A 323 2.46 -18.38 -15.82
N GLU A 324 2.54 -18.68 -14.53
CA GLU A 324 2.64 -17.70 -13.46
C GLU A 324 3.92 -16.88 -13.61
N PHE A 325 5.02 -17.53 -13.98
CA PHE A 325 6.30 -16.89 -14.23
C PHE A 325 6.23 -15.89 -15.38
N VAL A 326 5.62 -16.25 -16.49
CA VAL A 326 5.43 -15.38 -17.67
C VAL A 326 4.50 -14.21 -17.32
N LEU A 327 3.39 -14.48 -16.64
CA LEU A 327 2.44 -13.45 -16.22
C LEU A 327 3.08 -12.42 -15.28
N ALA A 328 3.84 -12.88 -14.29
CA ALA A 328 4.48 -12.02 -13.30
C ALA A 328 5.63 -11.19 -13.88
N ASN A 329 6.60 -11.86 -14.50
CA ASN A 329 7.89 -11.25 -14.83
C ASN A 329 7.95 -10.67 -16.26
N TYR A 330 7.20 -11.23 -17.22
CA TYR A 330 7.16 -10.69 -18.58
C TYR A 330 5.96 -9.77 -18.79
N ILE A 331 4.73 -10.25 -18.56
CA ILE A 331 3.53 -9.43 -18.81
C ILE A 331 3.46 -8.31 -17.78
N GLY A 332 3.71 -8.60 -16.50
CA GLY A 332 3.72 -7.64 -15.41
C GLY A 332 4.75 -6.51 -15.58
N VAL A 333 5.79 -6.71 -16.39
CA VAL A 333 6.85 -5.72 -16.66
C VAL A 333 6.74 -5.12 -18.05
N LEU A 334 6.70 -5.96 -19.10
CA LEU A 334 6.79 -5.48 -20.50
C LEU A 334 5.56 -4.66 -20.90
N VAL A 335 4.34 -5.08 -20.47
CA VAL A 335 3.13 -4.32 -20.83
C VAL A 335 3.15 -2.90 -20.23
N PRO A 336 3.44 -2.71 -18.93
CA PRO A 336 3.65 -1.37 -18.39
C PRO A 336 4.76 -0.59 -19.09
N VAL A 337 5.91 -1.21 -19.36
CA VAL A 337 7.01 -0.55 -20.07
C VAL A 337 6.57 -0.05 -21.44
N VAL A 338 5.96 -0.90 -22.27
CA VAL A 338 5.51 -0.53 -23.62
C VAL A 338 4.49 0.63 -23.57
N ILE A 339 3.47 0.52 -22.74
CA ILE A 339 2.42 1.56 -22.63
C ILE A 339 3.01 2.88 -22.15
N LEU A 340 3.91 2.83 -21.17
CA LEU A 340 4.44 4.03 -20.53
C LEU A 340 5.63 4.63 -21.27
N PHE A 341 6.35 3.88 -22.09
CA PHE A 341 7.45 4.38 -22.91
C PHE A 341 6.96 5.32 -24.02
N PHE A 342 5.91 4.92 -24.75
CA PHE A 342 5.38 5.72 -25.85
C PHE A 342 4.46 6.83 -25.37
N LYS A 343 4.87 8.11 -25.54
CA LYS A 343 4.08 9.29 -25.14
C LYS A 343 2.66 9.29 -25.69
N ARG A 344 2.42 8.75 -26.89
CA ARG A 344 1.10 8.66 -27.55
C ARG A 344 0.14 7.76 -26.78
N LEU A 345 0.64 6.71 -26.10
CA LEU A 345 -0.16 5.75 -25.34
C LEU A 345 -0.45 6.23 -23.92
N ARG A 346 0.18 7.31 -23.42
CA ARG A 346 0.00 7.82 -22.05
C ARG A 346 -1.35 8.53 -21.88
N THR A 347 -2.44 7.78 -21.97
CA THR A 347 -3.78 8.24 -21.57
C THR A 347 -4.06 7.83 -20.13
N ILE A 348 -5.01 8.49 -19.44
CA ILE A 348 -5.36 8.12 -18.06
C ILE A 348 -5.77 6.64 -17.98
N LYS A 349 -6.60 6.18 -18.92
CA LYS A 349 -7.07 4.79 -18.97
C LYS A 349 -5.93 3.81 -19.19
N SER A 350 -5.03 4.10 -20.15
CA SER A 350 -3.89 3.21 -20.46
C SER A 350 -2.87 3.15 -19.33
N ILE A 351 -2.60 4.28 -18.66
CA ILE A 351 -1.72 4.32 -17.48
C ILE A 351 -2.33 3.49 -16.33
N THR A 352 -3.65 3.64 -16.10
CA THR A 352 -4.34 2.83 -15.06
C THR A 352 -4.35 1.35 -15.43
N PHE A 353 -4.56 1.00 -16.70
CA PHE A 353 -4.49 -0.39 -17.16
C PHE A 353 -3.08 -0.98 -16.95
N ALA A 354 -2.03 -0.24 -17.32
CA ALA A 354 -0.64 -0.63 -17.05
C ALA A 354 -0.39 -0.84 -15.55
N ALA A 355 -0.94 0.03 -14.71
CA ALA A 355 -0.83 -0.09 -13.26
C ALA A 355 -1.54 -1.34 -12.71
N VAL A 356 -2.72 -1.69 -13.24
CA VAL A 356 -3.45 -2.93 -12.85
C VAL A 356 -2.61 -4.16 -13.21
N ILE A 357 -2.08 -4.22 -14.44
CA ILE A 357 -1.22 -5.33 -14.87
C ILE A 357 0.03 -5.44 -14.00
N ALA A 358 0.68 -4.32 -13.67
CA ALA A 358 1.84 -4.30 -12.79
C ALA A 358 1.50 -4.84 -11.39
N VAL A 359 0.40 -4.38 -10.78
CA VAL A 359 -0.01 -4.79 -9.44
C VAL A 359 -0.34 -6.29 -9.37
N LEU A 360 -1.09 -6.80 -10.35
CA LEU A 360 -1.40 -8.23 -10.44
C LEU A 360 -0.16 -9.07 -10.69
N GLY A 361 0.72 -8.64 -11.60
CA GLY A 361 1.99 -9.31 -11.87
C GLY A 361 2.89 -9.36 -10.64
N LEU A 362 2.93 -8.30 -9.84
CA LEU A 362 3.72 -8.26 -8.62
C LEU A 362 3.12 -9.06 -7.45
N TRP A 363 1.80 -9.15 -7.35
CA TRP A 363 1.18 -10.10 -6.41
C TRP A 363 1.57 -11.54 -6.78
N LEU A 364 1.50 -11.88 -8.07
CA LEU A 364 1.89 -13.19 -8.57
C LEU A 364 3.41 -13.44 -8.41
N ASN A 365 4.24 -12.41 -8.56
CA ASN A 365 5.67 -12.51 -8.25
C ASN A 365 5.92 -12.88 -6.78
N ARG A 366 5.13 -12.36 -5.82
CA ARG A 366 5.22 -12.78 -4.42
C ARG A 366 4.85 -14.25 -4.24
N TYR A 367 3.86 -14.72 -5.00
CA TYR A 367 3.52 -16.14 -5.04
C TYR A 367 4.71 -16.99 -5.49
N LEU A 368 5.37 -16.60 -6.59
CA LEU A 368 6.55 -17.30 -7.13
C LEU A 368 7.78 -17.26 -6.19
N ILE A 369 7.93 -16.23 -5.38
CA ILE A 369 8.98 -16.15 -4.37
C ILE A 369 8.72 -17.11 -3.20
N VAL A 370 7.47 -17.36 -2.84
CA VAL A 370 7.12 -18.13 -1.64
C VAL A 370 6.88 -19.59 -1.96
N VAL A 371 5.94 -19.90 -2.84
CA VAL A 371 5.43 -21.27 -3.02
C VAL A 371 6.47 -22.19 -3.68
N PRO A 372 6.98 -21.91 -4.89
CA PRO A 372 7.96 -22.79 -5.54
C PRO A 372 9.23 -23.00 -4.72
N THR A 373 9.66 -21.94 -4.01
CA THR A 373 10.85 -22.01 -3.14
C THR A 373 10.64 -22.96 -1.96
N LEU A 374 9.45 -22.95 -1.34
CA LEU A 374 9.14 -23.84 -0.23
C LEU A 374 8.86 -25.28 -0.69
N GLU A 375 8.45 -25.48 -1.94
CA GLU A 375 8.28 -26.81 -2.54
C GLU A 375 9.62 -27.45 -2.95
N THR A 376 10.70 -26.67 -3.06
CA THR A 376 12.05 -27.15 -3.39
C THR A 376 13.05 -26.94 -2.23
N PRO A 377 12.84 -27.55 -1.04
CA PRO A 377 13.71 -27.32 0.12
C PRO A 377 15.07 -28.00 -0.04
N TYR A 378 16.09 -27.55 0.73
CA TYR A 378 17.39 -28.20 0.79
C TYR A 378 17.35 -29.59 1.40
N LEU A 379 16.47 -29.81 2.38
CA LEU A 379 16.31 -31.08 3.05
C LEU A 379 15.20 -31.90 2.39
N PRO A 380 15.34 -33.23 2.32
CA PRO A 380 14.27 -34.08 1.79
C PRO A 380 12.95 -33.86 2.53
N ILE A 381 11.89 -33.79 1.76
CA ILE A 381 10.53 -33.69 2.29
C ILE A 381 10.20 -34.99 3.04
N GLN A 382 9.76 -34.90 4.28
CA GLN A 382 9.45 -36.07 5.10
C GLN A 382 8.15 -36.74 4.68
N ASP A 383 7.14 -35.95 4.33
CA ASP A 383 5.85 -36.44 3.85
C ASP A 383 5.83 -36.49 2.32
N THR A 384 6.01 -37.67 1.77
CA THR A 384 6.08 -37.92 0.32
C THR A 384 4.73 -38.23 -0.32
N ARG A 385 3.61 -38.04 0.39
CA ARG A 385 2.29 -38.24 -0.20
C ARG A 385 2.08 -37.25 -1.34
N PRO A 386 1.66 -37.71 -2.55
CA PRO A 386 1.55 -36.83 -3.73
C PRO A 386 0.65 -35.62 -3.51
N GLU A 387 -0.41 -35.78 -2.72
CA GLU A 387 -1.37 -34.73 -2.37
C GLU A 387 -0.77 -33.61 -1.49
N PHE A 388 0.40 -33.80 -0.88
CA PHE A 388 1.07 -32.85 0.00
C PHE A 388 2.37 -32.27 -0.56
N LEU A 389 2.77 -32.73 -1.76
CA LEU A 389 3.97 -32.24 -2.42
C LEU A 389 3.77 -30.85 -3.02
N HIS A 390 2.57 -30.59 -3.56
CA HIS A 390 2.24 -29.31 -4.19
C HIS A 390 1.22 -28.53 -3.36
N TYR A 391 1.48 -27.24 -3.21
CA TYR A 391 0.59 -26.33 -2.51
C TYR A 391 -0.56 -25.88 -3.40
N THR A 392 -1.77 -26.11 -2.95
CA THR A 392 -2.98 -25.56 -3.56
C THR A 392 -3.79 -24.81 -2.50
N ALA A 393 -3.95 -23.50 -2.70
CA ALA A 393 -4.74 -22.69 -1.79
C ALA A 393 -6.20 -23.15 -1.76
N THR A 394 -6.71 -23.41 -0.56
CA THR A 394 -8.09 -23.89 -0.35
C THR A 394 -9.10 -22.74 -0.46
N TRP A 395 -10.39 -23.10 -0.48
CA TRP A 395 -11.46 -22.10 -0.48
C TRP A 395 -11.42 -21.19 0.75
N VAL A 396 -10.94 -21.69 1.90
CA VAL A 396 -10.77 -20.93 3.15
C VAL A 396 -9.75 -19.83 2.95
N GLU A 397 -8.59 -20.15 2.38
CA GLU A 397 -7.52 -19.20 2.13
C GLU A 397 -7.92 -18.14 1.11
N TRP A 398 -8.63 -18.52 0.05
CA TRP A 398 -9.17 -17.58 -0.92
C TRP A 398 -10.26 -16.69 -0.35
N ALA A 399 -11.16 -17.23 0.48
CA ALA A 399 -12.21 -16.45 1.14
C ALA A 399 -11.61 -15.39 2.08
N LEU A 400 -10.58 -15.75 2.85
CA LEU A 400 -9.87 -14.82 3.73
C LEU A 400 -9.05 -13.79 2.95
N THR A 401 -8.45 -14.17 1.82
CA THR A 401 -7.77 -13.25 0.91
C THR A 401 -8.73 -12.20 0.35
N LEU A 402 -9.87 -12.64 -0.17
CA LEU A 402 -10.91 -11.76 -0.70
C LEU A 402 -11.51 -10.86 0.39
N ALA A 403 -11.68 -11.40 1.61
CA ALA A 403 -12.12 -10.60 2.76
C ALA A 403 -11.12 -9.51 3.15
N GLY A 404 -9.82 -9.78 3.11
CA GLY A 404 -8.78 -8.78 3.35
C GLY A 404 -8.82 -7.64 2.32
N VAL A 405 -8.94 -7.98 1.03
CA VAL A 405 -9.11 -6.98 -0.05
C VAL A 405 -10.42 -6.21 0.12
N ALA A 406 -11.52 -6.89 0.44
CA ALA A 406 -12.81 -6.25 0.68
C ALA A 406 -12.77 -5.33 1.91
N GLY A 407 -12.10 -5.75 2.98
CA GLY A 407 -11.86 -4.95 4.18
C GLY A 407 -11.09 -3.67 3.88
N PHE A 408 -10.00 -3.78 3.12
CA PHE A 408 -9.25 -2.61 2.64
C PHE A 408 -10.15 -1.66 1.82
N CYS A 409 -10.87 -2.17 0.84
CA CYS A 409 -11.77 -1.38 -0.02
C CYS A 409 -12.88 -0.71 0.78
N LEU A 410 -13.47 -1.41 1.74
CA LEU A 410 -14.53 -0.86 2.60
C LEU A 410 -13.97 0.25 3.50
N MET A 411 -12.85 0.01 4.21
CA MET A 411 -12.21 1.02 5.05
C MET A 411 -11.79 2.25 4.23
N PHE A 412 -11.21 2.05 3.05
CA PHE A 412 -10.84 3.14 2.14
C PHE A 412 -12.06 3.96 1.72
N THR A 413 -13.15 3.29 1.34
CA THR A 413 -14.40 3.94 0.94
C THR A 413 -15.03 4.73 2.10
N LEU A 414 -15.05 4.17 3.31
CA LEU A 414 -15.60 4.83 4.49
C LEU A 414 -14.74 5.99 4.96
N LEU A 415 -13.42 5.84 4.93
CA LEU A 415 -12.49 6.88 5.34
C LEU A 415 -12.57 8.10 4.41
N LEU A 416 -12.64 7.89 3.10
CA LEU A 416 -12.83 8.97 2.12
C LEU A 416 -14.17 9.72 2.26
N ARG A 417 -15.16 9.14 2.92
CA ARG A 417 -16.40 9.85 3.29
C ARG A 417 -16.26 10.71 4.53
N PHE A 418 -15.39 10.28 5.44
CA PHE A 418 -15.18 10.96 6.71
C PHE A 418 -14.16 12.11 6.57
N VAL A 419 -13.15 11.92 5.72
CA VAL A 419 -12.03 12.84 5.53
C VAL A 419 -11.97 13.30 4.07
N PRO A 420 -11.57 14.54 3.81
CA PRO A 420 -11.39 15.02 2.44
C PRO A 420 -10.31 14.24 1.70
N ALA A 421 -10.63 13.80 0.47
CA ALA A 421 -9.71 13.06 -0.41
C ALA A 421 -8.50 13.91 -0.88
N ILE A 422 -8.58 15.23 -0.73
CA ILE A 422 -7.53 16.20 -1.08
C ILE A 422 -7.36 17.15 0.09
N PRO A 423 -6.11 17.50 0.50
CA PRO A 423 -5.87 18.45 1.60
C PRO A 423 -6.48 19.83 1.32
N ILE A 424 -7.43 20.26 2.15
CA ILE A 424 -8.12 21.54 1.97
C ILE A 424 -7.16 22.71 2.26
N SER A 425 -6.41 22.59 3.35
CA SER A 425 -5.46 23.59 3.83
C SER A 425 -4.41 23.94 2.77
N GLU A 426 -3.80 22.92 2.16
CA GLU A 426 -2.75 23.12 1.16
C GLU A 426 -3.30 23.67 -0.17
N MET A 427 -4.52 23.29 -0.56
CA MET A 427 -5.19 23.88 -1.72
C MET A 427 -5.44 25.36 -1.55
N MET A 428 -5.87 25.78 -0.37
CA MET A 428 -6.14 27.21 -0.08
C MET A 428 -4.85 28.04 -0.07
N GLU A 429 -3.74 27.47 0.43
CA GLU A 429 -2.43 28.13 0.35
C GLU A 429 -1.94 28.27 -1.10
N GLY A 430 -2.14 27.25 -1.93
CA GLY A 430 -1.78 27.30 -3.35
C GLY A 430 -2.54 28.36 -4.14
N GLN A 431 -3.83 28.54 -3.86
CA GLN A 431 -4.66 29.59 -4.47
C GLN A 431 -4.23 30.99 -4.03
N ASN A 432 -3.95 31.18 -2.75
CA ASN A 432 -3.47 32.45 -2.21
C ASN A 432 -2.12 32.88 -2.81
N LYS A 433 -1.17 31.96 -2.98
CA LYS A 433 0.12 32.24 -3.64
C LYS A 433 -0.06 32.68 -5.10
N LYS A 434 -0.95 32.04 -5.85
CA LYS A 434 -1.26 32.42 -7.24
C LYS A 434 -1.90 33.82 -7.33
N ASN A 435 -2.86 34.12 -6.47
CA ASN A 435 -3.53 35.40 -6.45
C ASN A 435 -2.58 36.56 -6.06
N ASN A 436 -1.69 36.32 -5.11
CA ASN A 436 -0.68 37.32 -4.72
C ASN A 436 0.37 37.51 -5.83
N GLY A 437 0.80 36.46 -6.51
CA GLY A 437 1.72 36.57 -7.67
C GLY A 437 1.09 37.30 -8.87
N HIS A 438 -0.22 37.16 -9.10
CA HIS A 438 -0.93 37.94 -10.12
C HIS A 438 -1.12 39.41 -9.73
N ARG A 439 -1.31 39.70 -8.43
CA ARG A 439 -1.40 41.09 -7.93
C ARG A 439 -0.07 41.80 -7.99
N ALA A 440 1.03 41.12 -7.65
CA ALA A 440 2.38 41.67 -7.76
C ALA A 440 2.74 42.00 -9.22
N LYS A 441 2.46 41.09 -10.16
CA LYS A 441 2.71 41.36 -11.61
C LYS A 441 1.83 42.47 -12.20
N LYS A 442 0.63 42.74 -11.64
CA LYS A 442 -0.23 43.87 -12.04
C LYS A 442 0.18 45.20 -11.38
N ALA A 443 0.95 45.18 -10.31
CA ALA A 443 1.47 46.37 -9.65
C ALA A 443 2.77 46.84 -10.29
N ASP A 444 3.51 45.94 -10.98
CA ASP A 444 4.76 46.23 -11.68
C ASP A 444 4.57 46.55 -13.19
N SER A 445 3.32 46.47 -13.70
CA SER A 445 2.90 46.88 -15.04
C SER A 445 2.07 48.16 -15.02
#